data_40b463abff4137b8b877a4b6e3b0141f
#
_entry.id   40b463abff4137b8b877a4b6e3b0141f
#
_cell.length_a   1.000
_cell.length_b   1.000
_cell.length_c   1.000
_cell.angle_alpha   90.00
_cell.angle_beta   90.00
_cell.angle_gamma   90.00
#
_symmetry.space_group_name_H-M   'P 1'
#
loop_
_entity.id
_entity.type
_entity.pdbx_description
1 polymer ?
#
loop_
_entity_poly.entity_id
_entity_poly.type
_entity_poly.pdbx_seq_one_letter_code
_entity_poly.pdbx_strand_id
1 'polypeptide(L)'
;MAAWGDVARRIAHEIKNPLTPIQLSAERIKRKFTPLVGTEADNLQQMTDVIIRQTGDLRRIVDEFSKFARMPEPDRRDHDLAKLMRDAVALQDGALHGAKLVSDLPQSPVIVELDATMISQAVTNLIKNAGEAIESLQEKGAPTGFSPEVRVSMAVADEAVTIRISDNGIGLPPDRARLFEPYVTTREKGTGLGLPIVKKIIEEHGGTLILTDADLFEGSDHRGALAEIRLPRAKAQSRAVKEKAAEPAV
;
A
#
# COMPACT_ATOMS: atom_id res chain seq x y z
N MET A 1 -10.94 -20.54 -8.06
CA MET A 1 -10.34 -19.19 -8.01
C MET A 1 -9.66 -18.77 -9.33
N ALA A 2 -9.03 -19.67 -10.09
CA ALA A 2 -8.41 -19.36 -11.38
C ALA A 2 -9.34 -18.69 -12.41
N ALA A 3 -10.58 -19.13 -12.53
CA ALA A 3 -11.55 -18.58 -13.49
C ALA A 3 -11.90 -17.10 -13.26
N TRP A 4 -11.91 -16.64 -12.01
CA TRP A 4 -12.24 -15.24 -11.68
C TRP A 4 -11.10 -14.27 -12.06
N GLY A 5 -9.85 -14.69 -11.88
CA GLY A 5 -8.68 -13.90 -12.30
C GLY A 5 -8.61 -13.66 -13.81
N ASP A 6 -9.00 -14.66 -14.62
CA ASP A 6 -9.02 -14.54 -16.09
C ASP A 6 -10.17 -13.64 -16.56
N VAL A 7 -11.34 -13.73 -15.93
CA VAL A 7 -12.48 -12.83 -16.20
C VAL A 7 -12.11 -11.38 -15.86
N ALA A 8 -11.53 -11.14 -14.69
CA ALA A 8 -11.10 -9.81 -14.27
C ALA A 8 -10.05 -9.21 -15.22
N ARG A 9 -9.11 -10.03 -15.72
CA ARG A 9 -8.15 -9.62 -16.74
C ARG A 9 -8.81 -9.17 -18.03
N ARG A 10 -9.75 -9.96 -18.52
CA ARG A 10 -10.48 -9.67 -19.75
C ARG A 10 -11.25 -8.36 -19.62
N ILE A 11 -11.99 -8.20 -18.51
CA ILE A 11 -12.72 -6.96 -18.20
C ILE A 11 -11.74 -5.76 -18.13
N ALA A 12 -10.60 -5.91 -17.45
CA ALA A 12 -9.61 -4.85 -17.36
C ALA A 12 -9.08 -4.44 -18.75
N HIS A 13 -8.79 -5.39 -19.63
CA HIS A 13 -8.38 -5.09 -21.00
C HIS A 13 -9.51 -4.42 -21.82
N GLU A 14 -10.74 -4.90 -21.67
CA GLU A 14 -11.89 -4.33 -22.39
C GLU A 14 -12.22 -2.91 -21.91
N ILE A 15 -11.96 -2.55 -20.62
CA ILE A 15 -12.11 -1.19 -20.13
C ILE A 15 -10.94 -0.29 -20.55
N LYS A 16 -9.70 -0.79 -20.55
CA LYS A 16 -8.52 0.01 -20.96
C LYS A 16 -8.56 0.40 -22.45
N ASN A 17 -9.10 -0.47 -23.29
CA ASN A 17 -9.15 -0.26 -24.73
C ASN A 17 -9.83 1.06 -25.13
N PRO A 18 -11.01 1.45 -24.62
CA PRO A 18 -11.61 2.73 -24.93
C PRO A 18 -10.95 3.94 -24.23
N LEU A 19 -10.31 3.74 -23.07
CA LEU A 19 -9.69 4.85 -22.34
C LEU A 19 -8.51 5.48 -23.06
N THR A 20 -7.70 4.68 -23.76
CA THR A 20 -6.54 5.17 -24.51
C THR A 20 -6.94 6.13 -25.65
N PRO A 21 -7.89 5.80 -26.55
CA PRO A 21 -8.31 6.73 -27.59
C PRO A 21 -9.04 7.96 -27.03
N ILE A 22 -9.78 7.85 -25.92
CA ILE A 22 -10.41 9.01 -25.25
C ILE A 22 -9.34 9.97 -24.76
N GLN A 23 -8.32 9.49 -24.05
CA GLN A 23 -7.20 10.32 -23.57
C GLN A 23 -6.47 10.99 -24.72
N LEU A 24 -6.08 10.23 -25.75
CA LEU A 24 -5.39 10.78 -26.93
C LEU A 24 -6.23 11.80 -27.68
N SER A 25 -7.54 11.63 -27.73
CA SER A 25 -8.44 12.59 -28.37
C SER A 25 -8.51 13.90 -27.56
N ALA A 26 -8.61 13.83 -26.23
CA ALA A 26 -8.58 14.99 -25.36
C ALA A 26 -7.24 15.75 -25.46
N GLU A 27 -6.11 15.05 -25.46
CA GLU A 27 -4.77 15.64 -25.67
C GLU A 27 -4.64 16.32 -27.04
N ARG A 28 -5.19 15.70 -28.10
CA ARG A 28 -5.23 16.29 -29.45
C ARG A 28 -6.08 17.55 -29.50
N ILE A 29 -7.28 17.51 -28.89
CA ILE A 29 -8.17 18.66 -28.81
C ILE A 29 -7.45 19.80 -28.09
N LYS A 30 -6.89 19.55 -26.91
CA LYS A 30 -6.11 20.51 -26.15
C LYS A 30 -5.02 21.15 -27.00
N ARG A 31 -4.13 20.33 -27.58
CA ARG A 31 -2.98 20.81 -28.38
C ARG A 31 -3.40 21.59 -29.63
N LYS A 32 -4.42 21.12 -30.36
CA LYS A 32 -4.80 21.70 -31.68
C LYS A 32 -5.68 22.93 -31.52
N PHE A 33 -6.62 22.94 -30.60
CA PHE A 33 -7.68 23.97 -30.57
C PHE A 33 -7.43 25.05 -29.52
N THR A 34 -6.69 24.81 -28.42
CA THR A 34 -6.38 25.85 -27.44
C THR A 34 -5.82 27.14 -28.07
N PRO A 35 -4.86 27.07 -29.05
CA PRO A 35 -4.36 28.29 -29.70
C PRO A 35 -5.37 29.00 -30.62
N LEU A 36 -6.47 28.32 -30.96
CA LEU A 36 -7.42 28.81 -31.97
C LEU A 36 -8.68 29.45 -31.36
N VAL A 37 -8.98 29.17 -30.08
CA VAL A 37 -10.27 29.57 -29.44
C VAL A 37 -10.19 30.91 -28.69
N GLY A 38 -9.10 31.64 -28.77
CA GLY A 38 -8.97 32.99 -28.21
C GLY A 38 -9.27 33.04 -26.72
N THR A 39 -10.28 33.80 -26.31
CA THR A 39 -10.67 34.00 -24.90
C THR A 39 -11.19 32.73 -24.20
N GLU A 40 -11.58 31.71 -24.96
CA GLU A 40 -12.06 30.42 -24.43
C GLU A 40 -10.93 29.40 -24.21
N ALA A 41 -9.67 29.79 -24.43
CA ALA A 41 -8.53 28.89 -24.34
C ALA A 41 -8.39 28.22 -22.94
N ASP A 42 -8.55 29.00 -21.88
CA ASP A 42 -8.45 28.50 -20.51
C ASP A 42 -9.59 27.51 -20.19
N ASN A 43 -10.81 27.82 -20.63
CA ASN A 43 -11.96 26.95 -20.45
C ASN A 43 -11.78 25.61 -21.19
N LEU A 44 -11.36 25.64 -22.46
CA LEU A 44 -11.07 24.43 -23.23
C LEU A 44 -9.96 23.60 -22.58
N GLN A 45 -8.90 24.26 -22.12
CA GLN A 45 -7.81 23.59 -21.43
C GLN A 45 -8.28 22.91 -20.14
N GLN A 46 -9.04 23.60 -19.31
CA GLN A 46 -9.60 23.03 -18.07
C GLN A 46 -10.49 21.81 -18.36
N MET A 47 -11.37 21.88 -19.34
CA MET A 47 -12.24 20.76 -19.72
C MET A 47 -11.44 19.55 -20.21
N THR A 48 -10.45 19.76 -21.07
CA THR A 48 -9.58 18.67 -21.57
C THR A 48 -8.71 18.08 -20.49
N ASP A 49 -8.19 18.89 -19.55
CA ASP A 49 -7.41 18.41 -18.39
C ASP A 49 -8.25 17.55 -17.45
N VAL A 50 -9.52 17.88 -17.26
CA VAL A 50 -10.45 17.03 -16.51
C VAL A 50 -10.58 15.66 -17.18
N ILE A 51 -10.81 15.61 -18.50
CA ILE A 51 -10.95 14.34 -19.23
C ILE A 51 -9.68 13.52 -19.14
N ILE A 52 -8.50 14.12 -19.37
CA ILE A 52 -7.19 13.45 -19.30
C ILE A 52 -6.96 12.88 -17.90
N ARG A 53 -7.22 13.65 -16.86
CA ARG A 53 -7.08 13.22 -15.46
C ARG A 53 -8.02 12.06 -15.15
N GLN A 54 -9.32 12.17 -15.47
CA GLN A 54 -10.31 11.14 -15.19
C GLN A 54 -10.04 9.83 -15.93
N THR A 55 -9.59 9.90 -17.19
CA THR A 55 -9.19 8.70 -17.95
C THR A 55 -7.95 8.04 -17.35
N GLY A 56 -6.99 8.83 -16.88
CA GLY A 56 -5.80 8.35 -16.16
C GLY A 56 -6.16 7.67 -14.84
N ASP A 57 -7.06 8.26 -14.06
CA ASP A 57 -7.54 7.70 -12.79
C ASP A 57 -8.28 6.37 -12.99
N LEU A 58 -9.20 6.30 -13.99
CA LEU A 58 -9.88 5.06 -14.34
C LEU A 58 -8.91 3.97 -14.78
N ARG A 59 -7.89 4.31 -15.58
CA ARG A 59 -6.86 3.36 -16.00
C ARG A 59 -6.12 2.79 -14.81
N ARG A 60 -5.72 3.63 -13.85
CA ARG A 60 -5.04 3.21 -12.62
C ARG A 60 -5.92 2.26 -11.78
N ILE A 61 -7.20 2.59 -11.58
CA ILE A 61 -8.16 1.74 -10.87
C ILE A 61 -8.26 0.37 -11.53
N VAL A 62 -8.40 0.32 -12.85
CA VAL A 62 -8.51 -0.92 -13.62
C VAL A 62 -7.21 -1.74 -13.57
N ASP A 63 -6.04 -1.09 -13.55
CA ASP A 63 -4.75 -1.76 -13.38
C ASP A 63 -4.62 -2.43 -12.01
N GLU A 64 -4.97 -1.71 -10.95
CA GLU A 64 -4.95 -2.22 -9.58
C GLU A 64 -5.97 -3.36 -9.37
N PHE A 65 -7.18 -3.20 -9.93
CA PHE A 65 -8.18 -4.28 -9.93
C PHE A 65 -7.67 -5.56 -10.59
N SER A 66 -7.07 -5.42 -11.78
CA SER A 66 -6.51 -6.56 -12.49
C SER A 66 -5.39 -7.27 -11.72
N LYS A 67 -4.55 -6.50 -11.00
CA LYS A 67 -3.49 -7.02 -10.12
C LYS A 67 -4.09 -7.75 -8.90
N PHE A 68 -5.09 -7.13 -8.25
CA PHE A 68 -5.78 -7.72 -7.10
C PHE A 68 -6.47 -9.04 -7.44
N ALA A 69 -7.19 -9.08 -8.56
CA ALA A 69 -7.91 -10.27 -9.01
C ALA A 69 -6.99 -11.43 -9.44
N ARG A 70 -5.74 -11.12 -9.81
CA ARG A 70 -4.74 -12.08 -10.28
C ARG A 70 -3.63 -12.38 -9.29
N MET A 71 -3.75 -11.93 -8.06
CA MET A 71 -2.69 -12.16 -7.10
C MET A 71 -2.32 -13.66 -7.10
N PRO A 72 -1.11 -14.03 -7.55
CA PRO A 72 -0.69 -15.43 -7.58
C PRO A 72 -0.57 -15.98 -6.15
N GLU A 73 -0.49 -17.29 -6.04
CA GLU A 73 -0.09 -17.90 -4.77
C GLU A 73 1.33 -17.43 -4.42
N PRO A 74 1.63 -17.14 -3.14
CA PRO A 74 2.94 -16.65 -2.75
C PRO A 74 4.03 -17.72 -2.95
N ASP A 75 5.12 -17.37 -3.61
CA ASP A 75 6.34 -18.17 -3.68
C ASP A 75 7.14 -17.99 -2.38
N ARG A 76 6.78 -18.76 -1.35
CA ARG A 76 7.36 -18.63 -0.02
C ARG A 76 8.72 -19.30 0.03
N ARG A 77 9.71 -18.54 0.46
CA ARG A 77 11.09 -18.98 0.71
C ARG A 77 11.59 -18.35 2.00
N ASP A 78 12.67 -18.90 2.51
CA ASP A 78 13.38 -18.33 3.65
C ASP A 78 14.04 -17.01 3.28
N HIS A 79 13.55 -15.90 3.86
CA HIS A 79 14.08 -14.55 3.67
C HIS A 79 14.39 -13.88 5.01
N ASP A 80 15.36 -12.99 5.00
CA ASP A 80 15.64 -12.10 6.13
C ASP A 80 14.62 -10.95 6.13
N LEU A 81 13.57 -11.09 6.95
CA LEU A 81 12.52 -10.09 7.08
C LEU A 81 13.05 -8.77 7.64
N ALA A 82 14.04 -8.79 8.54
CA ALA A 82 14.62 -7.57 9.07
C ALA A 82 15.31 -6.74 7.98
N LYS A 83 16.05 -7.41 7.08
CA LYS A 83 16.66 -6.76 5.91
C LYS A 83 15.58 -6.20 4.98
N LEU A 84 14.56 -7.00 4.65
CA LEU A 84 13.46 -6.59 3.79
C LEU A 84 12.74 -5.35 4.34
N MET A 85 12.51 -5.29 5.65
CA MET A 85 11.92 -4.12 6.31
C MET A 85 12.81 -2.89 6.21
N ARG A 86 14.13 -3.02 6.45
CA ARG A 86 15.07 -1.91 6.29
C ARG A 86 15.12 -1.38 4.86
N ASP A 87 15.13 -2.28 3.87
CA ASP A 87 15.13 -1.90 2.45
C ASP A 87 13.82 -1.17 2.07
N ALA A 88 12.66 -1.63 2.56
CA ALA A 88 11.38 -1.00 2.33
C ALA A 88 11.28 0.39 2.97
N VAL A 89 11.77 0.55 4.21
CA VAL A 89 11.83 1.85 4.90
C VAL A 89 12.74 2.81 4.15
N ALA A 90 13.96 2.39 3.78
CA ALA A 90 14.90 3.22 3.05
C ALA A 90 14.36 3.70 1.69
N LEU A 91 13.59 2.85 1.00
CA LEU A 91 12.94 3.22 -0.28
C LEU A 91 11.86 4.28 -0.10
N GLN A 92 11.19 4.31 1.05
CA GLN A 92 10.12 5.28 1.35
C GLN A 92 10.65 6.55 2.04
N ASP A 93 11.90 6.53 2.51
CA ASP A 93 12.53 7.72 3.08
C ASP A 93 12.67 8.81 1.99
N GLY A 94 12.16 9.99 2.27
CA GLY A 94 12.05 11.09 1.29
C GLY A 94 10.81 11.04 0.36
N ALA A 95 10.05 9.94 0.30
CA ALA A 95 8.80 9.86 -0.47
C ALA A 95 7.57 10.33 0.33
N LEU A 96 7.71 10.57 1.64
CA LEU A 96 6.61 10.92 2.55
C LEU A 96 6.35 12.44 2.67
N HIS A 97 6.68 13.24 1.66
CA HIS A 97 6.31 14.66 1.54
C HIS A 97 6.49 15.49 2.84
N GLY A 98 7.63 15.32 3.51
CA GLY A 98 7.99 16.06 4.71
C GLY A 98 7.64 15.38 6.04
N ALA A 99 7.04 14.21 6.04
CA ALA A 99 6.89 13.41 7.26
C ALA A 99 8.22 12.69 7.58
N LYS A 100 8.60 12.71 8.86
CA LYS A 100 9.76 11.98 9.36
C LYS A 100 9.44 10.50 9.42
N LEU A 101 10.29 9.65 8.84
CA LEU A 101 10.19 8.19 8.95
C LEU A 101 11.18 7.68 10.01
N VAL A 102 10.65 7.15 11.11
CA VAL A 102 11.44 6.59 12.22
C VAL A 102 11.30 5.07 12.22
N SER A 103 12.41 4.34 12.33
CA SER A 103 12.37 2.89 12.36
C SER A 103 13.11 2.30 13.56
N ASP A 104 12.48 1.32 14.20
CA ASP A 104 13.05 0.46 15.24
C ASP A 104 13.00 -1.00 14.76
N LEU A 105 14.07 -1.41 14.08
CA LEU A 105 14.18 -2.69 13.41
C LEU A 105 15.40 -3.47 13.90
N PRO A 106 15.29 -4.82 14.09
CA PRO A 106 16.41 -5.66 14.48
C PRO A 106 17.60 -5.51 13.52
N GLN A 107 18.81 -5.48 14.09
CA GLN A 107 20.05 -5.49 13.31
C GLN A 107 20.43 -6.93 12.89
N SER A 108 20.05 -7.92 13.70
CA SER A 108 20.30 -9.34 13.39
C SER A 108 19.28 -9.86 12.36
N PRO A 109 19.68 -10.83 11.52
CA PRO A 109 18.76 -11.45 10.56
C PRO A 109 17.58 -12.13 11.26
N VAL A 110 16.37 -11.90 10.72
CA VAL A 110 15.13 -12.55 11.16
C VAL A 110 14.57 -13.37 10.01
N ILE A 111 14.89 -14.66 10.00
CA ILE A 111 14.50 -15.54 8.92
C ILE A 111 13.05 -15.99 9.09
N VAL A 112 12.26 -15.75 8.02
CA VAL A 112 10.84 -16.12 7.94
C VAL A 112 10.56 -16.68 6.54
N GLU A 113 9.73 -17.71 6.45
CA GLU A 113 9.27 -18.28 5.18
C GLU A 113 8.16 -17.41 4.59
N LEU A 114 8.48 -16.64 3.55
CA LEU A 114 7.57 -15.66 2.95
C LEU A 114 7.92 -15.37 1.48
N ASP A 115 6.99 -14.74 0.75
CA ASP A 115 7.26 -14.10 -0.54
C ASP A 115 7.73 -12.66 -0.31
N ALA A 116 9.00 -12.40 -0.59
CA ALA A 116 9.64 -11.11 -0.32
C ALA A 116 8.99 -9.96 -1.12
N THR A 117 8.56 -10.22 -2.35
CA THR A 117 7.94 -9.21 -3.22
C THR A 117 6.57 -8.79 -2.68
N MET A 118 5.75 -9.78 -2.30
CA MET A 118 4.43 -9.52 -1.74
C MET A 118 4.51 -8.81 -0.38
N ILE A 119 5.39 -9.25 0.51
CA ILE A 119 5.55 -8.60 1.82
C ILE A 119 6.09 -7.17 1.66
N SER A 120 7.09 -6.94 0.77
CA SER A 120 7.54 -5.57 0.44
C SER A 120 6.40 -4.70 -0.06
N GLN A 121 5.54 -5.23 -0.93
CA GLN A 121 4.37 -4.52 -1.43
C GLN A 121 3.39 -4.16 -0.30
N ALA A 122 3.11 -5.09 0.61
CA ALA A 122 2.23 -4.85 1.75
C ALA A 122 2.77 -3.74 2.67
N VAL A 123 4.05 -3.80 3.02
CA VAL A 123 4.72 -2.81 3.87
C VAL A 123 4.73 -1.44 3.20
N THR A 124 5.12 -1.36 1.93
CA THR A 124 5.14 -0.12 1.15
C THR A 124 3.75 0.52 1.08
N ASN A 125 2.70 -0.27 0.86
CA ASN A 125 1.32 0.23 0.85
C ASN A 125 0.91 0.80 2.21
N LEU A 126 1.29 0.18 3.32
CA LEU A 126 0.97 0.69 4.66
C LEU A 126 1.74 1.97 4.98
N ILE A 127 3.03 2.04 4.67
CA ILE A 127 3.84 3.26 4.87
C ILE A 127 3.28 4.42 4.03
N LYS A 128 2.92 4.13 2.77
CA LYS A 128 2.27 5.13 1.90
C LYS A 128 0.93 5.60 2.46
N ASN A 129 0.10 4.68 2.96
CA ASN A 129 -1.17 5.02 3.59
C ASN A 129 -0.98 5.93 4.83
N ALA A 130 0.07 5.68 5.62
CA ALA A 130 0.44 6.50 6.77
C ALA A 130 0.83 7.93 6.33
N GLY A 131 1.66 8.08 5.30
CA GLY A 131 2.01 9.38 4.72
C GLY A 131 0.79 10.14 4.21
N GLU A 132 -0.08 9.49 3.45
CA GLU A 132 -1.31 10.08 2.93
C GLU A 132 -2.31 10.47 4.04
N ALA A 133 -2.32 9.76 5.18
CA ALA A 133 -3.13 10.14 6.35
C ALA A 133 -2.61 11.43 6.99
N ILE A 134 -1.29 11.62 7.02
CA ILE A 134 -0.63 12.85 7.47
C ILE A 134 -0.95 14.03 6.53
N GLU A 135 -0.82 13.83 5.21
CA GLU A 135 -1.19 14.85 4.22
C GLU A 135 -2.64 15.29 4.38
N SER A 136 -3.56 14.33 4.56
CA SER A 136 -4.98 14.62 4.77
C SER A 136 -5.25 15.43 6.04
N LEU A 137 -4.47 15.23 7.11
CA LEU A 137 -4.55 16.05 8.33
C LEU A 137 -4.03 17.47 8.06
N GLN A 138 -2.92 17.59 7.35
CA GLN A 138 -2.34 18.89 7.00
C GLN A 138 -3.27 19.73 6.12
N GLU A 139 -3.90 19.12 5.12
CA GLU A 139 -4.88 19.78 4.25
C GLU A 139 -6.13 20.26 5.00
N LYS A 140 -6.57 19.52 6.03
CA LYS A 140 -7.71 19.90 6.89
C LYS A 140 -7.37 20.87 8.00
N GLY A 141 -6.11 21.24 8.13
CA GLY A 141 -5.62 22.15 9.18
C GLY A 141 -5.05 21.39 10.38
N ALA A 142 -3.80 20.97 10.26
CA ALA A 142 -3.08 20.33 11.35
C ALA A 142 -2.92 21.27 12.58
N PRO A 143 -2.84 20.74 13.81
CA PRO A 143 -2.62 21.53 15.01
C PRO A 143 -1.32 22.36 14.93
N THR A 144 -1.28 23.49 15.63
CA THR A 144 -0.07 24.32 15.72
C THR A 144 1.07 23.50 16.33
N GLY A 145 2.23 23.50 15.66
CA GLY A 145 3.40 22.72 16.11
C GLY A 145 3.36 21.24 15.72
N PHE A 146 2.42 20.84 14.85
CA PHE A 146 2.34 19.47 14.34
C PHE A 146 3.66 19.06 13.67
N SER A 147 4.23 17.96 14.14
CA SER A 147 5.42 17.33 13.57
C SER A 147 5.01 16.01 12.91
N PRO A 148 4.90 15.96 11.57
CA PRO A 148 4.45 14.77 10.86
C PRO A 148 5.46 13.63 11.02
N GLU A 149 5.00 12.48 11.49
CA GLU A 149 5.89 11.33 11.76
C GLU A 149 5.19 10.00 11.49
N VAL A 150 5.92 9.09 10.83
CA VAL A 150 5.57 7.68 10.66
C VAL A 150 6.59 6.83 11.39
N ARG A 151 6.13 5.87 12.19
CA ARG A 151 6.99 4.94 12.94
C ARG A 151 6.81 3.52 12.43
N VAL A 152 7.91 2.84 12.17
CA VAL A 152 7.95 1.44 11.76
C VAL A 152 8.75 0.66 12.79
N SER A 153 8.17 -0.36 13.40
CA SER A 153 8.87 -1.21 14.36
C SER A 153 8.63 -2.68 14.09
N MET A 154 9.56 -3.53 14.54
CA MET A 154 9.45 -4.97 14.41
C MET A 154 9.86 -5.65 15.71
N ALA A 155 8.94 -6.44 16.28
CA ALA A 155 9.17 -7.28 17.45
C ALA A 155 9.21 -8.76 17.04
N VAL A 156 10.18 -9.50 17.57
CA VAL A 156 10.40 -10.91 17.25
C VAL A 156 10.12 -11.77 18.48
N ALA A 157 9.17 -12.71 18.34
CA ALA A 157 8.88 -13.73 19.33
C ALA A 157 9.20 -15.12 18.74
N ASP A 158 9.12 -16.16 19.56
CA ASP A 158 9.45 -17.52 19.14
C ASP A 158 8.58 -18.04 17.99
N GLU A 159 7.30 -17.74 18.03
CA GLU A 159 6.31 -18.28 17.10
C GLU A 159 5.79 -17.24 16.08
N ALA A 160 6.10 -15.97 16.25
CA ALA A 160 5.60 -14.91 15.39
C ALA A 160 6.53 -13.70 15.34
N VAL A 161 6.44 -12.96 14.24
CA VAL A 161 7.01 -11.63 14.09
C VAL A 161 5.87 -10.64 13.99
N THR A 162 5.95 -9.57 14.77
CA THR A 162 4.97 -8.47 14.74
C THR A 162 5.62 -7.23 14.13
N ILE A 163 5.04 -6.71 13.06
CA ILE A 163 5.43 -5.46 12.41
C ILE A 163 4.36 -4.43 12.75
N ARG A 164 4.77 -3.23 13.19
CA ARG A 164 3.89 -2.12 13.48
C ARG A 164 4.26 -0.92 12.64
N ILE A 165 3.28 -0.33 11.97
CA ILE A 165 3.41 0.91 11.22
C ILE A 165 2.37 1.86 11.79
N SER A 166 2.81 2.94 12.42
CA SER A 166 1.95 3.95 13.03
C SER A 166 2.24 5.33 12.47
N ASP A 167 1.21 6.14 12.38
CA ASP A 167 1.28 7.53 11.95
C ASP A 167 0.58 8.44 12.98
N ASN A 168 0.86 9.73 12.90
CA ASN A 168 0.14 10.78 13.62
C ASN A 168 -0.76 11.61 12.69
N GLY A 169 -1.23 11.00 11.59
CA GLY A 169 -2.13 11.61 10.62
C GLY A 169 -3.58 11.71 11.10
N ILE A 170 -4.51 11.79 10.16
CA ILE A 170 -5.95 12.04 10.44
C ILE A 170 -6.64 10.93 11.27
N GLY A 171 -5.99 9.77 11.43
CA GLY A 171 -6.53 8.60 12.13
C GLY A 171 -7.52 7.79 11.30
N LEU A 172 -8.11 6.78 11.95
CA LEU A 172 -9.06 5.87 11.30
C LEU A 172 -10.49 6.42 11.34
N PRO A 173 -11.30 6.15 10.29
CA PRO A 173 -12.71 6.51 10.30
C PRO A 173 -13.48 5.68 11.32
N PRO A 174 -14.68 6.16 11.77
CA PRO A 174 -15.52 5.44 12.73
C PRO A 174 -15.94 4.04 12.24
N ASP A 175 -16.26 3.91 10.96
CA ASP A 175 -16.65 2.63 10.33
C ASP A 175 -15.41 1.85 9.86
N ARG A 176 -14.74 1.21 10.80
CA ARG A 176 -13.49 0.48 10.55
C ARG A 176 -13.71 -0.85 9.83
N ALA A 177 -14.89 -1.45 9.94
CA ALA A 177 -15.21 -2.72 9.30
C ALA A 177 -15.08 -2.65 7.78
N ARG A 178 -15.42 -1.50 7.20
CA ARG A 178 -15.39 -1.27 5.76
C ARG A 178 -14.01 -0.93 5.18
N LEU A 179 -13.00 -0.70 6.02
CA LEU A 179 -11.64 -0.34 5.56
C LEU A 179 -10.99 -1.44 4.69
N PHE A 180 -11.43 -2.68 4.87
CA PHE A 180 -10.94 -3.82 4.09
C PHE A 180 -11.86 -4.19 2.91
N GLU A 181 -12.98 -3.49 2.73
CA GLU A 181 -13.83 -3.68 1.56
C GLU A 181 -13.16 -3.05 0.32
N PRO A 182 -13.10 -3.76 -0.81
CA PRO A 182 -12.60 -3.20 -2.06
C PRO A 182 -13.39 -1.95 -2.47
N TYR A 183 -12.68 -0.95 -3.01
CA TYR A 183 -13.24 0.34 -3.48
C TYR A 183 -13.81 1.25 -2.38
N VAL A 184 -13.67 0.91 -1.12
CA VAL A 184 -13.99 1.81 -0.02
C VAL A 184 -12.78 2.70 0.27
N THR A 185 -12.95 4.00 0.10
CA THR A 185 -11.91 5.00 0.40
C THR A 185 -12.55 6.30 0.84
N THR A 186 -11.94 6.95 1.81
CA THR A 186 -12.29 8.31 2.24
C THR A 186 -11.48 9.38 1.49
N ARG A 187 -10.62 8.98 0.55
CA ARG A 187 -9.68 9.84 -0.15
C ARG A 187 -10.13 10.08 -1.59
N GLU A 188 -10.07 11.33 -2.05
CA GLU A 188 -10.47 11.70 -3.43
C GLU A 188 -9.65 10.99 -4.52
N LYS A 189 -8.37 10.71 -4.26
CA LYS A 189 -7.46 10.05 -5.22
C LYS A 189 -7.16 8.59 -4.88
N GLY A 190 -7.80 8.03 -3.85
CA GLY A 190 -7.59 6.65 -3.42
C GLY A 190 -8.39 5.67 -4.27
N THR A 191 -7.79 4.52 -4.63
CA THR A 191 -8.50 3.44 -5.35
C THR A 191 -9.32 2.55 -4.44
N GLY A 192 -9.08 2.61 -3.12
CA GLY A 192 -9.71 1.74 -2.13
C GLY A 192 -9.26 0.27 -2.23
N LEU A 193 -8.17 -0.02 -2.94
CA LEU A 193 -7.64 -1.38 -3.09
C LEU A 193 -6.40 -1.65 -2.25
N GLY A 194 -5.73 -0.62 -1.72
CA GLY A 194 -4.48 -0.78 -0.98
C GLY A 194 -4.61 -1.70 0.24
N LEU A 195 -5.55 -1.40 1.15
CA LEU A 195 -5.77 -2.22 2.36
C LEU A 195 -6.32 -3.62 2.07
N PRO A 196 -7.29 -3.84 1.16
CA PRO A 196 -7.67 -5.18 0.71
C PRO A 196 -6.52 -6.02 0.17
N ILE A 197 -5.60 -5.41 -0.61
CA ILE A 197 -4.39 -6.08 -1.12
C ILE A 197 -3.48 -6.48 0.03
N VAL A 198 -3.20 -5.56 0.97
CA VAL A 198 -2.37 -5.85 2.15
C VAL A 198 -2.97 -6.99 2.96
N LYS A 199 -4.26 -6.92 3.27
CA LYS A 199 -4.96 -7.97 4.03
C LYS A 199 -4.81 -9.33 3.35
N LYS A 200 -5.08 -9.40 2.05
CA LYS A 200 -4.96 -10.64 1.28
C LYS A 200 -3.52 -11.18 1.31
N ILE A 201 -2.51 -10.34 1.08
CA ILE A 201 -1.10 -10.76 1.15
C ILE A 201 -0.79 -11.38 2.51
N ILE A 202 -1.18 -10.70 3.60
CA ILE A 202 -0.88 -11.17 4.96
C ILE A 202 -1.63 -12.47 5.29
N GLU A 203 -2.90 -12.59 4.93
CA GLU A 203 -3.69 -13.83 5.11
C GLU A 203 -3.12 -15.00 4.30
N GLU A 204 -2.67 -14.78 3.08
CA GLU A 204 -2.01 -15.78 2.23
C GLU A 204 -0.66 -16.24 2.80
N HIS A 205 -0.05 -15.46 3.69
CA HIS A 205 1.14 -15.84 4.48
C HIS A 205 0.79 -16.44 5.85
N GLY A 206 -0.50 -16.70 6.11
CA GLY A 206 -0.97 -17.24 7.40
C GLY A 206 -0.89 -16.24 8.55
N GLY A 207 -0.74 -14.96 8.23
CA GLY A 207 -0.67 -13.86 9.19
C GLY A 207 -2.01 -13.17 9.44
N THR A 208 -1.98 -12.15 10.27
CA THR A 208 -3.12 -11.27 10.56
C THR A 208 -2.73 -9.80 10.41
N LEU A 209 -3.69 -8.99 9.94
CA LEU A 209 -3.59 -7.53 9.87
C LEU A 209 -4.68 -6.91 10.72
N ILE A 210 -4.30 -6.03 11.64
CA ILE A 210 -5.20 -5.31 12.53
C ILE A 210 -4.94 -3.80 12.36
N LEU A 211 -6.02 -3.01 12.30
CA LEU A 211 -5.97 -1.55 12.29
C LEU A 211 -6.61 -1.02 13.57
N THR A 212 -5.86 -0.20 14.30
CA THR A 212 -6.31 0.45 15.55
C THR A 212 -5.85 1.90 15.60
N ASP A 213 -6.30 2.66 16.59
CA ASP A 213 -5.74 3.96 16.86
C ASP A 213 -4.29 3.82 17.31
N ALA A 214 -3.41 4.69 16.83
CA ALA A 214 -2.04 4.75 17.30
C ALA A 214 -1.98 5.28 18.75
N ASP A 215 -0.91 4.94 19.47
CA ASP A 215 -0.56 5.64 20.69
C ASP A 215 -0.26 7.10 20.41
N LEU A 216 -0.44 7.97 21.42
CA LEU A 216 -0.10 9.38 21.27
C LEU A 216 1.39 9.55 20.97
N PHE A 217 1.70 10.32 19.95
CA PHE A 217 3.07 10.73 19.68
C PHE A 217 3.47 11.84 20.66
N GLU A 218 4.75 11.91 20.98
CA GLU A 218 5.27 12.89 21.92
C GLU A 218 4.89 14.33 21.53
N GLY A 219 4.30 15.07 22.44
CA GLY A 219 3.83 16.43 22.19
C GLY A 219 2.53 16.56 21.39
N SER A 220 1.83 15.47 21.12
CA SER A 220 0.54 15.47 20.38
C SER A 220 -0.60 15.01 21.27
N ASP A 221 -1.75 15.67 21.14
CA ASP A 221 -3.04 15.27 21.72
C ASP A 221 -3.93 14.51 20.70
N HIS A 222 -3.46 14.39 19.45
CA HIS A 222 -4.14 13.75 18.34
C HIS A 222 -3.61 12.32 18.11
N ARG A 223 -4.52 11.36 17.90
CA ARG A 223 -4.21 9.97 17.59
C ARG A 223 -4.34 9.73 16.09
N GLY A 224 -3.27 9.22 15.48
CA GLY A 224 -3.30 8.69 14.12
C GLY A 224 -3.74 7.22 14.06
N ALA A 225 -3.23 6.48 13.10
CA ALA A 225 -3.53 5.08 12.89
C ALA A 225 -2.34 4.17 13.18
N LEU A 226 -2.61 2.95 13.63
CA LEU A 226 -1.67 1.85 13.77
C LEU A 226 -2.13 0.69 12.90
N ALA A 227 -1.26 0.24 12.01
CA ALA A 227 -1.37 -1.03 11.30
C ALA A 227 -0.43 -2.05 11.95
N GLU A 228 -0.97 -3.13 12.49
CA GLU A 228 -0.20 -4.23 13.07
C GLU A 228 -0.33 -5.47 12.19
N ILE A 229 0.81 -5.96 11.71
CA ILE A 229 0.95 -7.23 10.98
C ILE A 229 1.57 -8.25 11.94
N ARG A 230 0.96 -9.42 12.02
CA ARG A 230 1.55 -10.57 12.71
C ARG A 230 1.75 -11.70 11.72
N LEU A 231 3.01 -12.11 11.52
CA LEU A 231 3.39 -13.23 10.64
C LEU A 231 3.84 -14.43 11.47
N PRO A 232 3.43 -15.66 11.13
CA PRO A 232 3.92 -16.85 11.79
C PRO A 232 5.41 -17.06 11.50
N ARG A 233 6.14 -17.57 12.48
CA ARG A 233 7.55 -17.91 12.38
C ARG A 233 7.72 -19.38 12.75
N ALA A 234 8.35 -20.18 11.89
CA ALA A 234 8.67 -21.55 12.22
C ALA A 234 9.65 -21.61 13.40
N LYS A 235 9.38 -22.45 14.41
CA LYS A 235 10.31 -22.67 15.52
C LYS A 235 11.66 -23.15 15.01
N ALA A 236 12.74 -22.65 15.56
CA ALA A 236 14.11 -23.07 15.21
C ALA A 236 14.32 -24.60 15.29
N GLN A 237 13.60 -25.29 16.19
CA GLN A 237 13.64 -26.76 16.32
C GLN A 237 12.99 -27.50 15.13
N SER A 238 11.98 -26.94 14.49
CA SER A 238 11.35 -27.54 13.29
C SER A 238 12.27 -27.44 12.06
N ARG A 239 13.19 -26.48 12.04
CA ARG A 239 14.20 -26.32 10.99
C ARG A 239 15.29 -27.40 11.05
N ALA A 240 15.81 -27.69 12.24
CA ALA A 240 16.80 -28.70 12.44
C ALA A 240 16.34 -30.13 12.04
N VAL A 241 15.02 -30.37 12.14
CA VAL A 241 14.37 -31.61 11.71
C VAL A 241 14.24 -31.68 10.19
N LYS A 242 13.90 -30.55 9.53
CA LYS A 242 13.80 -30.46 8.05
C LYS A 242 15.17 -30.55 7.39
N GLU A 243 16.21 -29.93 7.94
CA GLU A 243 17.58 -30.03 7.43
C GLU A 243 18.12 -31.45 7.56
N LYS A 244 17.87 -32.15 8.70
CA LYS A 244 18.28 -33.56 8.89
C LYS A 244 17.52 -34.54 8.00
N ALA A 245 16.32 -34.22 7.55
CA ALA A 245 15.54 -35.04 6.62
C ALA A 245 15.90 -34.80 5.14
N ALA A 246 16.65 -33.73 4.83
CA ALA A 246 17.09 -33.37 3.49
C ALA A 246 18.50 -33.81 3.17
N GLU A 247 19.29 -34.37 4.16
CA GLU A 247 20.58 -35.00 3.87
C GLU A 247 20.35 -36.35 3.19
N PRO A 248 20.81 -36.53 1.95
CA PRO A 248 20.76 -37.85 1.30
C PRO A 248 21.61 -38.83 2.09
N ALA A 249 21.02 -39.97 2.45
CA ALA A 249 21.77 -41.10 3.01
C ALA A 249 22.89 -41.49 2.05
N VAL A 250 24.13 -41.37 2.52
CA VAL A 250 25.35 -41.82 1.85
C VAL A 250 25.40 -43.33 1.88
#